data_da2f26a50961069aa5ae0653ad1f1efd
#
_entry.id   da2f26a50961069aa5ae0653ad1f1efd
#
_cell.length_a   1.000
_cell.length_b   1.000
_cell.length_c   1.000
_cell.angle_alpha   90.00
_cell.angle_beta   90.00
_cell.angle_gamma   90.00
#
_symmetry.space_group_name_H-M   'P 1'
#
loop_
_entity.id
_entity.type
_entity.pdbx_description
1 polymer ?
#
loop_
_entity_poly.entity_id
_entity_poly.type
_entity_poly.pdbx_seq_one_letter_code
_entity_poly.pdbx_strand_id
1 'polypeptide(L)'
;MTDSTLTPRPSQLDKAAFVAAYGEIYEHSPWVAELAWERGLDPRHDTPTGLAEAMGRILVEADPERQLAVISAHPDLAGKAALAGTLTDDSTREQAGAGLDQCSPEELARFERLNGAYKAKFGFPFVMAVKGSDRFAILDAFEARLENTPEQERRTAIEQINRIALFRLQARLAG
;
A
#
# COMPACT_ATOMS: atom_id res chain seq x y z
N MET A 1 -9.04 5.84 23.08
CA MET A 1 -7.65 6.25 22.76
C MET A 1 -7.68 7.36 21.73
N THR A 2 -7.08 8.48 22.07
CA THR A 2 -6.93 9.57 21.12
C THR A 2 -5.79 9.23 20.17
N ASP A 3 -6.07 9.30 18.88
CA ASP A 3 -5.01 9.15 17.87
C ASP A 3 -3.98 10.26 18.07
N SER A 4 -2.71 9.89 18.00
CA SER A 4 -1.63 10.87 18.08
C SER A 4 -1.59 11.72 16.82
N THR A 5 -1.15 12.95 16.97
CA THR A 5 -1.07 13.92 15.87
C THR A 5 0.17 13.67 15.02
N LEU A 6 -0.04 13.66 13.70
CA LEU A 6 1.04 13.57 12.73
C LEU A 6 1.92 14.82 12.76
N THR A 7 3.21 14.67 12.55
CA THR A 7 4.18 15.75 12.44
C THR A 7 4.92 15.63 11.10
N PRO A 8 4.89 16.62 10.21
CA PRO A 8 4.13 17.89 10.33
C PRO A 8 2.62 17.68 10.22
N ARG A 9 1.84 18.60 10.78
CA ARG A 9 0.38 18.51 10.76
C ARG A 9 -0.16 18.76 9.37
N PRO A 10 -0.84 17.79 8.76
CA PRO A 10 -1.38 17.93 7.40
C PRO A 10 -2.19 19.21 7.18
N SER A 11 -3.04 19.57 8.13
CA SER A 11 -3.92 20.74 8.00
C SER A 11 -3.18 22.08 7.98
N GLN A 12 -1.90 22.10 8.38
CA GLN A 12 -1.10 23.32 8.46
C GLN A 12 -0.13 23.48 7.29
N LEU A 13 -0.09 22.55 6.38
CA LEU A 13 0.84 22.56 5.26
C LEU A 13 0.20 23.15 4.00
N ASP A 14 1.01 23.84 3.19
CA ASP A 14 0.60 24.16 1.83
C ASP A 14 0.67 22.89 0.97
N LYS A 15 0.19 22.96 -0.26
CA LYS A 15 0.12 21.80 -1.13
C LYS A 15 1.50 21.16 -1.36
N ALA A 16 2.49 21.98 -1.70
CA ALA A 16 3.85 21.48 -1.97
C ALA A 16 4.46 20.78 -0.76
N ALA A 17 4.34 21.37 0.43
CA ALA A 17 4.85 20.79 1.66
C ALA A 17 4.09 19.51 2.04
N PHE A 18 2.77 19.50 1.84
CA PHE A 18 1.97 18.32 2.11
C PHE A 18 2.35 17.15 1.21
N VAL A 19 2.49 17.38 -0.08
CA VAL A 19 2.89 16.34 -1.04
C VAL A 19 4.32 15.85 -0.73
N ALA A 20 5.22 16.76 -0.37
CA ALA A 20 6.58 16.37 0.01
C ALA A 20 6.60 15.47 1.25
N ALA A 21 5.73 15.72 2.23
CA ALA A 21 5.68 14.94 3.46
C ALA A 21 4.90 13.64 3.33
N TYR A 22 3.80 13.63 2.58
CA TYR A 22 2.84 12.51 2.56
C TYR A 22 2.55 11.95 1.17
N GLY A 23 3.19 12.45 0.12
CA GLY A 23 2.94 12.02 -1.25
C GLY A 23 3.29 10.56 -1.53
N GLU A 24 4.27 10.00 -0.84
CA GLU A 24 4.70 8.62 -1.02
C GLU A 24 3.96 7.60 -0.14
N ILE A 25 3.00 8.06 0.67
CA ILE A 25 2.13 7.15 1.43
C ILE A 25 1.41 6.19 0.46
N TYR A 26 0.98 6.69 -0.69
CA TYR A 26 0.54 5.86 -1.82
C TYR A 26 1.72 5.74 -2.80
N GLU A 27 2.28 4.56 -2.89
CA GLU A 27 3.54 4.28 -3.58
C GLU A 27 3.52 4.79 -5.03
N HIS A 28 4.47 5.66 -5.36
CA HIS A 28 4.62 6.26 -6.70
C HIS A 28 3.35 6.96 -7.23
N SER A 29 2.46 7.37 -6.32
CA SER A 29 1.16 7.95 -6.70
C SER A 29 0.88 9.23 -5.92
N PRO A 30 1.72 10.28 -6.06
CA PRO A 30 1.56 11.52 -5.30
C PRO A 30 0.26 12.27 -5.60
N TRP A 31 -0.40 11.97 -6.71
CA TRP A 31 -1.68 12.61 -7.07
C TRP A 31 -2.77 12.34 -6.03
N VAL A 32 -2.69 11.24 -5.27
CA VAL A 32 -3.65 10.96 -4.20
C VAL A 32 -3.55 12.04 -3.13
N ALA A 33 -2.32 12.38 -2.70
CA ALA A 33 -2.08 13.44 -1.74
C ALA A 33 -2.50 14.81 -2.33
N GLU A 34 -2.16 15.08 -3.58
CA GLU A 34 -2.53 16.34 -4.24
C GLU A 34 -4.04 16.58 -4.21
N LEU A 35 -4.82 15.58 -4.60
CA LEU A 35 -6.27 15.70 -4.62
C LEU A 35 -6.88 15.76 -3.22
N ALA A 36 -6.31 15.05 -2.25
CA ALA A 36 -6.77 15.14 -0.87
C ALA A 36 -6.58 16.57 -0.33
N TRP A 37 -5.42 17.18 -0.61
CA TRP A 37 -5.17 18.56 -0.20
C TRP A 37 -6.15 19.53 -0.87
N GLU A 38 -6.39 19.35 -2.17
CA GLU A 38 -7.30 20.20 -2.94
C GLU A 38 -8.75 20.14 -2.43
N ARG A 39 -9.19 18.99 -1.90
CA ARG A 39 -10.51 18.86 -1.27
C ARG A 39 -10.61 19.61 0.05
N GLY A 40 -9.49 19.95 0.64
CA GLY A 40 -9.39 20.65 1.92
C GLY A 40 -9.09 19.71 3.07
N LEU A 41 -8.11 20.12 3.88
CA LEU A 41 -7.72 19.40 5.09
C LEU A 41 -7.98 20.30 6.30
N ASP A 42 -8.45 19.70 7.37
CA ASP A 42 -8.70 20.38 8.64
C ASP A 42 -8.09 19.54 9.80
N PRO A 43 -8.19 19.99 11.05
CA PRO A 43 -7.57 19.26 12.17
C PRO A 43 -7.96 17.78 12.31
N ARG A 44 -9.10 17.38 11.77
CA ARG A 44 -9.49 15.95 11.77
C ARG A 44 -8.53 15.08 10.95
N HIS A 45 -7.84 15.69 10.00
CA HIS A 45 -6.89 15.02 9.11
C HIS A 45 -5.47 15.01 9.64
N ASP A 46 -5.25 15.51 10.87
CA ASP A 46 -3.92 15.54 11.48
C ASP A 46 -3.59 14.24 12.22
N THR A 47 -4.47 13.26 12.19
CA THR A 47 -4.23 11.93 12.73
C THR A 47 -4.06 10.91 11.61
N PRO A 48 -3.36 9.78 11.86
CA PRO A 48 -3.25 8.72 10.85
C PRO A 48 -4.60 8.27 10.29
N THR A 49 -5.57 8.03 11.17
CA THR A 49 -6.90 7.57 10.76
C THR A 49 -7.61 8.61 9.91
N GLY A 50 -7.61 9.87 10.35
CA GLY A 50 -8.27 10.95 9.61
C GLY A 50 -7.68 11.18 8.25
N LEU A 51 -6.35 11.21 8.16
CA LEU A 51 -5.67 11.42 6.88
C LEU A 51 -5.83 10.21 5.95
N ALA A 52 -5.72 9.00 6.49
CA ALA A 52 -5.95 7.77 5.71
C ALA A 52 -7.35 7.73 5.10
N GLU A 53 -8.35 8.16 5.86
CA GLU A 53 -9.73 8.24 5.36
C GLU A 53 -9.86 9.23 4.20
N ALA A 54 -9.28 10.42 4.34
CA ALA A 54 -9.31 11.43 3.29
C ALA A 54 -8.63 10.95 2.01
N MET A 55 -7.42 10.40 2.13
CA MET A 55 -6.67 9.88 0.98
C MET A 55 -7.32 8.64 0.38
N GLY A 56 -7.85 7.76 1.24
CA GLY A 56 -8.53 6.55 0.79
C GLY A 56 -9.76 6.85 -0.05
N ARG A 57 -10.52 7.88 0.28
CA ARG A 57 -11.66 8.32 -0.53
C ARG A 57 -11.24 8.77 -1.92
N ILE A 58 -10.11 9.45 -2.02
CA ILE A 58 -9.57 9.87 -3.33
C ILE A 58 -9.36 8.63 -4.22
N LEU A 59 -8.77 7.57 -3.68
CA LEU A 59 -8.53 6.34 -4.43
C LEU A 59 -9.84 5.63 -4.79
N VAL A 60 -10.76 5.49 -3.84
CA VAL A 60 -12.04 4.79 -4.07
C VAL A 60 -12.89 5.51 -5.13
N GLU A 61 -12.87 6.84 -5.12
CA GLU A 61 -13.65 7.66 -6.06
C GLU A 61 -12.93 7.91 -7.39
N ALA A 62 -11.67 7.52 -7.51
CA ALA A 62 -10.91 7.69 -8.75
C ALA A 62 -11.46 6.82 -9.87
N ASP A 63 -11.19 7.22 -11.11
CA ASP A 63 -11.57 6.42 -12.27
C ASP A 63 -10.81 5.09 -12.32
N PRO A 64 -11.32 4.10 -13.06
CA PRO A 64 -10.70 2.78 -13.11
C PRO A 64 -9.24 2.78 -13.60
N GLU A 65 -8.87 3.69 -14.51
CA GLU A 65 -7.49 3.77 -15.00
C GLU A 65 -6.53 4.22 -13.90
N ARG A 66 -6.92 5.21 -13.12
CA ARG A 66 -6.10 5.70 -12.00
C ARG A 66 -6.01 4.66 -10.88
N GLN A 67 -7.10 3.97 -10.60
CA GLN A 67 -7.09 2.89 -9.63
C GLN A 67 -6.12 1.79 -10.05
N LEU A 68 -6.18 1.39 -11.32
CA LEU A 68 -5.27 0.38 -11.87
C LEU A 68 -3.81 0.83 -11.81
N ALA A 69 -3.56 2.11 -12.10
CA ALA A 69 -2.20 2.65 -12.02
C ALA A 69 -1.63 2.58 -10.60
N VAL A 70 -2.44 2.88 -9.58
CA VAL A 70 -2.02 2.78 -8.18
C VAL A 70 -1.74 1.32 -7.80
N ILE A 71 -2.63 0.40 -8.18
CA ILE A 71 -2.43 -1.02 -7.93
C ILE A 71 -1.13 -1.49 -8.59
N SER A 72 -0.92 -1.12 -9.85
CA SER A 72 0.24 -1.54 -10.64
C SER A 72 1.56 -0.92 -10.18
N ALA A 73 1.49 0.18 -9.41
CA ALA A 73 2.68 0.81 -8.84
C ALA A 73 3.26 0.02 -7.66
N HIS A 74 2.51 -0.91 -7.10
CA HIS A 74 2.98 -1.72 -5.97
C HIS A 74 3.89 -2.86 -6.47
N PRO A 75 4.99 -3.15 -5.74
CA PRO A 75 5.92 -4.22 -6.13
C PRO A 75 5.34 -5.59 -5.81
N ASP A 76 5.84 -6.61 -6.50
CA ASP A 76 5.57 -8.00 -6.14
C ASP A 76 6.12 -8.30 -4.76
N LEU A 77 5.42 -9.13 -3.99
CA LEU A 77 5.93 -9.63 -2.73
C LEU A 77 7.00 -10.70 -2.99
N ALA A 78 8.17 -10.57 -2.34
CA ALA A 78 9.33 -11.43 -2.56
C ALA A 78 9.72 -11.55 -4.04
N GLY A 79 9.50 -10.49 -4.81
CA GLY A 79 9.77 -10.44 -6.25
C GLY A 79 11.16 -9.96 -6.59
N LYS A 80 11.39 -9.72 -7.89
CA LYS A 80 12.69 -9.29 -8.41
C LYS A 80 13.20 -7.99 -7.79
N ALA A 81 12.30 -7.01 -7.58
CA ALA A 81 12.68 -5.73 -6.98
C ALA A 81 13.17 -5.92 -5.53
N ALA A 82 12.52 -6.80 -4.76
CA ALA A 82 12.94 -7.11 -3.40
C ALA A 82 14.32 -7.77 -3.39
N LEU A 83 14.56 -8.73 -4.29
CA LEU A 83 15.84 -9.43 -4.39
C LEU A 83 16.96 -8.51 -4.85
N ALA A 84 16.66 -7.53 -5.71
CA ALA A 84 17.61 -6.55 -6.21
C ALA A 84 17.84 -5.36 -5.28
N GLY A 85 17.06 -5.24 -4.20
CA GLY A 85 17.16 -4.12 -3.26
C GLY A 85 16.64 -2.80 -3.83
N THR A 86 15.71 -2.84 -4.79
CA THR A 86 15.19 -1.65 -5.48
C THR A 86 13.79 -1.23 -5.00
N LEU A 87 13.31 -1.82 -3.91
CA LEU A 87 12.04 -1.40 -3.30
C LEU A 87 12.18 -0.02 -2.65
N THR A 88 11.03 0.67 -2.48
CA THR A 88 10.98 1.86 -1.62
C THR A 88 11.33 1.46 -0.19
N ASP A 89 11.72 2.43 0.64
CA ASP A 89 12.04 2.16 2.04
C ASP A 89 10.85 1.57 2.79
N ASP A 90 9.65 2.09 2.55
CA ASP A 90 8.42 1.57 3.16
C ASP A 90 8.18 0.11 2.77
N SER A 91 8.26 -0.21 1.48
CA SER A 91 8.07 -1.58 0.99
C SER A 91 9.15 -2.52 1.52
N THR A 92 10.39 -2.06 1.61
CA THR A 92 11.50 -2.86 2.16
C THR A 92 11.21 -3.25 3.61
N ARG A 93 10.80 -2.27 4.43
CA ARG A 93 10.49 -2.54 5.84
C ARG A 93 9.29 -3.46 5.99
N GLU A 94 8.25 -3.25 5.20
CA GLU A 94 7.03 -4.06 5.24
C GLU A 94 7.33 -5.52 4.89
N GLN A 95 8.06 -5.74 3.82
CA GLN A 95 8.38 -7.11 3.39
C GLN A 95 9.33 -7.79 4.38
N ALA A 96 10.34 -7.10 4.88
CA ALA A 96 11.25 -7.64 5.89
C ALA A 96 10.51 -7.96 7.19
N GLY A 97 9.61 -7.09 7.63
CA GLY A 97 8.81 -7.30 8.84
C GLY A 97 7.89 -8.51 8.75
N ALA A 98 7.49 -8.91 7.55
CA ALA A 98 6.67 -10.10 7.32
C ALA A 98 7.52 -11.35 7.06
N GLY A 99 8.85 -11.26 7.13
CA GLY A 99 9.75 -12.38 6.91
C GLY A 99 9.99 -12.74 5.45
N LEU A 100 9.64 -11.85 4.53
CA LEU A 100 9.80 -12.13 3.10
C LEU A 100 11.26 -12.10 2.64
N ASP A 101 12.15 -11.53 3.44
CA ASP A 101 13.61 -11.59 3.23
C ASP A 101 14.22 -12.88 3.79
N GLN A 102 13.43 -13.72 4.43
CA GLN A 102 13.84 -14.98 5.03
C GLN A 102 13.31 -16.22 4.28
N CYS A 103 12.80 -16.03 3.07
CA CYS A 103 12.26 -17.12 2.27
C CYS A 103 13.32 -18.13 1.88
N SER A 104 12.97 -19.43 1.95
CA SER A 104 13.79 -20.51 1.38
C SER A 104 13.72 -20.43 -0.15
N PRO A 105 14.65 -21.12 -0.87
CA PRO A 105 14.56 -21.18 -2.34
C PRO A 105 13.21 -21.71 -2.84
N GLU A 106 12.62 -22.70 -2.14
CA GLU A 106 11.31 -23.26 -2.50
C GLU A 106 10.20 -22.22 -2.29
N GLU A 107 10.28 -21.44 -1.21
CA GLU A 107 9.31 -20.39 -0.93
C GLU A 107 9.41 -19.27 -1.96
N LEU A 108 10.62 -18.85 -2.34
CA LEU A 108 10.83 -17.88 -3.39
C LEU A 108 10.25 -18.35 -4.73
N ALA A 109 10.48 -19.63 -5.08
CA ALA A 109 9.93 -20.20 -6.30
C ALA A 109 8.39 -20.21 -6.28
N ARG A 110 7.80 -20.46 -5.10
CA ARG A 110 6.36 -20.45 -4.92
C ARG A 110 5.80 -19.03 -5.09
N PHE A 111 6.46 -18.03 -4.51
CA PHE A 111 6.07 -16.63 -4.72
C PHE A 111 6.17 -16.22 -6.19
N GLU A 112 7.23 -16.63 -6.87
CA GLU A 112 7.40 -16.32 -8.30
C GLU A 112 6.25 -16.91 -9.13
N ARG A 113 5.89 -18.17 -8.89
CA ARG A 113 4.77 -18.81 -9.59
C ARG A 113 3.44 -18.11 -9.31
N LEU A 114 3.19 -17.79 -8.02
CA LEU A 114 1.95 -17.13 -7.63
C LEU A 114 1.86 -15.72 -8.18
N ASN A 115 2.96 -14.94 -8.14
CA ASN A 115 3.00 -13.62 -8.73
C ASN A 115 2.70 -13.67 -10.24
N GLY A 116 3.31 -14.62 -10.95
CA GLY A 116 3.08 -14.82 -12.37
C GLY A 116 1.65 -15.22 -12.69
N ALA A 117 1.10 -16.18 -11.96
CA ALA A 117 -0.27 -16.65 -12.14
C ALA A 117 -1.30 -15.56 -11.84
N TYR A 118 -1.05 -14.78 -10.79
CA TYR A 118 -1.94 -13.70 -10.40
C TYR A 118 -1.99 -12.60 -11.46
N LYS A 119 -0.83 -12.15 -11.94
CA LYS A 119 -0.74 -11.15 -13.01
C LYS A 119 -1.37 -11.65 -14.32
N ALA A 120 -1.17 -12.92 -14.66
CA ALA A 120 -1.76 -13.50 -15.86
C ALA A 120 -3.28 -13.51 -15.78
N LYS A 121 -3.84 -13.79 -14.61
CA LYS A 121 -5.30 -13.85 -14.42
C LYS A 121 -5.92 -12.46 -14.30
N PHE A 122 -5.32 -11.57 -13.52
CA PHE A 122 -5.96 -10.31 -13.14
C PHE A 122 -5.41 -9.08 -13.86
N GLY A 123 -4.21 -9.15 -14.41
CA GLY A 123 -3.57 -8.03 -15.13
C GLY A 123 -2.95 -6.97 -14.23
N PHE A 124 -2.82 -7.23 -12.93
CA PHE A 124 -2.17 -6.36 -11.97
C PHE A 124 -1.51 -7.19 -10.87
N PRO A 125 -0.56 -6.60 -10.09
CA PRO A 125 0.12 -7.36 -9.05
C PRO A 125 -0.78 -7.65 -7.85
N PHE A 126 -0.46 -8.73 -7.14
CA PHE A 126 -1.07 -9.04 -5.85
C PHE A 126 -0.63 -8.01 -4.81
N VAL A 127 -1.60 -7.38 -4.15
CA VAL A 127 -1.33 -6.40 -3.09
C VAL A 127 -1.98 -6.88 -1.80
N MET A 128 -1.21 -6.88 -0.73
CA MET A 128 -1.66 -7.27 0.60
C MET A 128 -0.94 -6.44 1.65
N ALA A 129 -1.69 -5.93 2.63
CA ALA A 129 -1.11 -5.32 3.81
C ALA A 129 -0.51 -6.44 4.67
N VAL A 130 0.81 -6.48 4.76
CA VAL A 130 1.52 -7.62 5.36
C VAL A 130 1.94 -7.39 6.81
N LYS A 131 1.69 -6.20 7.37
CA LYS A 131 2.01 -5.91 8.76
C LYS A 131 1.27 -6.86 9.69
N GLY A 132 2.00 -7.50 10.60
CA GLY A 132 1.44 -8.48 11.52
C GLY A 132 1.21 -9.86 10.93
N SER A 133 1.59 -10.06 9.66
CA SER A 133 1.50 -11.35 8.98
C SER A 133 2.88 -11.99 8.84
N ASP A 134 2.94 -13.18 8.26
CA ASP A 134 4.18 -13.87 7.97
C ASP A 134 4.09 -14.48 6.55
N ARG A 135 5.23 -14.98 6.05
CA ARG A 135 5.30 -15.53 4.70
C ARG A 135 4.35 -16.71 4.46
N PHE A 136 4.07 -17.49 5.49
CA PHE A 136 3.16 -18.65 5.36
C PHE A 136 1.71 -18.21 5.21
N ALA A 137 1.27 -17.28 6.04
CA ALA A 137 -0.07 -16.70 5.97
C ALA A 137 -0.27 -15.93 4.65
N ILE A 138 0.76 -15.23 4.19
CA ILE A 138 0.73 -14.51 2.92
C ILE A 138 0.55 -15.49 1.75
N LEU A 139 1.31 -16.59 1.73
CA LEU A 139 1.18 -17.61 0.69
C LEU A 139 -0.22 -18.22 0.66
N ASP A 140 -0.79 -18.52 1.83
CA ASP A 140 -2.15 -19.05 1.93
C ASP A 140 -3.19 -18.04 1.40
N ALA A 141 -3.06 -16.78 1.76
CA ALA A 141 -3.93 -15.72 1.26
C ALA A 141 -3.79 -15.55 -0.26
N PHE A 142 -2.57 -15.63 -0.76
CA PHE A 142 -2.28 -15.53 -2.18
C PHE A 142 -3.04 -16.60 -2.98
N GLU A 143 -2.93 -17.84 -2.53
CA GLU A 143 -3.61 -18.96 -3.18
C GLU A 143 -5.13 -18.83 -3.12
N ALA A 144 -5.67 -18.41 -1.97
CA ALA A 144 -7.10 -18.21 -1.81
C ALA A 144 -7.62 -17.10 -2.74
N ARG A 145 -6.88 -16.01 -2.86
CA ARG A 145 -7.28 -14.87 -3.69
C ARG A 145 -7.21 -15.16 -5.19
N LEU A 146 -6.39 -16.12 -5.62
CA LEU A 146 -6.36 -16.55 -7.01
C LEU A 146 -7.70 -17.13 -7.48
N GLU A 147 -8.53 -17.61 -6.56
CA GLU A 147 -9.84 -18.18 -6.89
C GLU A 147 -10.93 -17.10 -7.05
N ASN A 148 -10.64 -15.85 -6.71
CA ASN A 148 -11.62 -14.77 -6.79
C ASN A 148 -11.81 -14.28 -8.24
N THR A 149 -12.88 -13.51 -8.45
CA THR A 149 -13.12 -12.87 -9.76
C THR A 149 -12.24 -11.61 -9.90
N PRO A 150 -11.98 -11.14 -11.13
CA PRO A 150 -11.23 -9.89 -11.33
C PRO A 150 -11.84 -8.69 -10.62
N GLU A 151 -13.16 -8.58 -10.59
CA GLU A 151 -13.83 -7.47 -9.89
C GLU A 151 -13.63 -7.54 -8.39
N GLN A 152 -13.73 -8.74 -7.80
CA GLN A 152 -13.47 -8.94 -6.38
C GLN A 152 -12.03 -8.58 -6.03
N GLU A 153 -11.06 -9.01 -6.85
CA GLU A 153 -9.65 -8.76 -6.59
C GLU A 153 -9.28 -7.30 -6.77
N ARG A 154 -9.88 -6.60 -7.72
CA ARG A 154 -9.69 -5.17 -7.88
C ARG A 154 -10.15 -4.41 -6.62
N ARG A 155 -11.32 -4.75 -6.12
CA ARG A 155 -11.88 -4.16 -4.90
C ARG A 155 -11.00 -4.47 -3.69
N THR A 156 -10.59 -5.72 -3.56
CA THR A 156 -9.71 -6.17 -2.48
C THR A 156 -8.35 -5.46 -2.55
N ALA A 157 -7.77 -5.30 -3.73
CA ALA A 157 -6.51 -4.59 -3.91
C ALA A 157 -6.61 -3.15 -3.41
N ILE A 158 -7.69 -2.44 -3.73
CA ILE A 158 -7.91 -1.07 -3.28
C ILE A 158 -8.04 -1.02 -1.74
N GLU A 159 -8.78 -1.94 -1.16
CA GLU A 159 -8.92 -2.04 0.30
C GLU A 159 -7.58 -2.29 0.98
N GLN A 160 -6.77 -3.18 0.42
CA GLN A 160 -5.44 -3.48 0.96
C GLN A 160 -4.49 -2.30 0.83
N ILE A 161 -4.55 -1.58 -0.29
CA ILE A 161 -3.74 -0.37 -0.49
C ILE A 161 -4.10 0.70 0.55
N ASN A 162 -5.39 0.93 0.79
CA ASN A 162 -5.82 1.89 1.81
C ASN A 162 -5.38 1.46 3.21
N ARG A 163 -5.37 0.17 3.48
CA ARG A 163 -4.89 -0.38 4.74
C ARG A 163 -3.37 -0.18 4.91
N ILE A 164 -2.61 -0.39 3.83
CA ILE A 164 -1.17 -0.11 3.81
C ILE A 164 -0.92 1.36 4.12
N ALA A 165 -1.69 2.25 3.51
CA ALA A 165 -1.57 3.69 3.74
C ALA A 165 -1.78 4.05 5.22
N LEU A 166 -2.79 3.47 5.86
CA LEU A 166 -3.02 3.68 7.29
C LEU A 166 -1.82 3.20 8.12
N PHE A 167 -1.30 2.01 7.84
CA PHE A 167 -0.14 1.49 8.56
C PHE A 167 1.10 2.36 8.37
N ARG A 168 1.31 2.89 7.17
CA ARG A 168 2.45 3.78 6.88
C ARG A 168 2.31 5.10 7.64
N LEU A 169 1.10 5.65 7.73
CA LEU A 169 0.85 6.86 8.52
C LEU A 169 1.05 6.61 10.01
N GLN A 170 0.59 5.48 10.52
CA GLN A 170 0.83 5.10 11.92
C GLN A 170 2.33 4.95 12.20
N ALA A 171 3.08 4.41 11.26
CA ALA A 171 4.54 4.27 11.40
C ALA A 171 5.25 5.62 11.50
N ARG A 172 4.69 6.69 10.92
CA ARG A 172 5.22 8.05 11.03
C ARG A 172 5.20 8.59 12.45
N LEU A 173 4.29 8.08 13.29
CA LEU A 173 4.21 8.48 14.70
C LEU A 173 5.36 7.90 15.54
N ALA A 174 5.87 6.74 15.14
CA ALA A 174 6.91 6.03 15.86
C ALA A 174 8.32 6.52 15.53
N GLY A 175 8.45 7.30 14.45
CA GLY A 175 9.75 7.72 13.91
C GLY A 175 10.23 9.09 14.32
#